data_9956a5e51dfe1ab191b4ff2c92d2f74b
#
_entry.id   9956a5e51dfe1ab191b4ff2c92d2f74b
#
_cell.length_a   1.000
_cell.length_b   1.000
_cell.length_c   1.000
_cell.angle_alpha   90.00
_cell.angle_beta   90.00
_cell.angle_gamma   90.00
#
_symmetry.space_group_name_H-M   'P 1'
#
loop_
_entity.id
_entity.type
_entity.pdbx_description
1 polymer ?
#
loop_
_entity_poly.entity_id
_entity_poly.type
_entity_poly.pdbx_seq_one_letter_code
_entity_poly.pdbx_strand_id
1 'polypeptide(L)'
;MKIKRLISLLLILVLLGGSMPVLAANAGSRQDPLLSRSYVQTWSSDLLARVEETARTAVQAALDKALQTYDASLSTDAGKSRICTLFAGNTVELKTGDCFTVLSGDAAVSVASGALVDVTDGRQVATGALQTAHRYIACENVQATITCTQAGTLLLSAGAYVTRYVDVPATAWYAPYVEYATVNKLMSGIGNRCFSPDTVLTRGMFVTVLGQLAQIDEDAYPGTSFNDVEIGRWYAPFVEWAAQHGVVSGTGNGRFEPNAPITREQMASIVARYVQSTGATLPTIADPVVFKDMDAVSGWALEGVELMRMTGIISGDEKGYFTPLGQATRAQAATVFTQLREAILRAET
;
A
#
# COMPACT_ATOMS: atom_id res chain seq x y z
N MET A 1 18.98 -4.29 -20.24
CA MET A 1 19.94 -4.78 -21.26
C MET A 1 19.93 -3.99 -22.57
N LYS A 2 18.83 -3.37 -23.00
CA LYS A 2 18.75 -2.59 -24.27
C LYS A 2 19.37 -1.19 -24.21
N ILE A 3 19.28 -0.48 -23.06
CA ILE A 3 19.83 0.89 -22.92
C ILE A 3 21.35 0.92 -22.90
N LYS A 4 22.01 -0.02 -22.23
CA LYS A 4 23.49 -0.12 -22.27
C LYS A 4 24.04 -0.36 -23.68
N ARG A 5 23.29 -1.14 -24.51
CA ARG A 5 23.63 -1.34 -25.93
C ARG A 5 23.40 -0.08 -26.76
N LEU A 6 22.38 0.74 -26.43
CA LEU A 6 22.11 1.99 -27.16
C LEU A 6 23.17 3.05 -26.87
N ILE A 7 23.58 3.19 -25.60
CA ILE A 7 24.66 4.13 -25.19
C ILE A 7 25.99 3.69 -25.78
N SER A 8 26.32 2.39 -25.78
CA SER A 8 27.53 1.88 -26.44
C SER A 8 27.48 2.06 -27.96
N LEU A 9 26.30 1.92 -28.60
CA LEU A 9 26.17 2.17 -30.06
C LEU A 9 26.32 3.65 -30.40
N LEU A 10 25.79 4.55 -29.55
CA LEU A 10 25.94 6.01 -29.75
C LEU A 10 27.39 6.44 -29.57
N LEU A 11 28.11 5.89 -28.58
CA LEU A 11 29.55 6.17 -28.40
C LEU A 11 30.40 5.64 -29.57
N ILE A 12 30.05 4.47 -30.12
CA ILE A 12 30.73 3.88 -31.27
C ILE A 12 30.43 4.69 -32.57
N LEU A 13 29.19 5.21 -32.71
CA LEU A 13 28.85 6.04 -33.87
C LEU A 13 29.57 7.40 -33.86
N VAL A 14 29.78 7.98 -32.67
CA VAL A 14 30.58 9.22 -32.50
C VAL A 14 32.06 8.96 -32.76
N LEU A 15 32.55 7.79 -32.45
CA LEU A 15 33.96 7.41 -32.71
C LEU A 15 34.21 6.95 -34.15
N LEU A 16 33.21 6.39 -34.84
CA LEU A 16 33.30 5.96 -36.25
C LEU A 16 32.97 7.06 -37.26
N GLY A 17 32.27 8.13 -36.86
CA GLY A 17 32.00 9.30 -37.69
C GLY A 17 33.18 10.24 -37.89
N GLY A 18 34.29 9.98 -37.21
CA GLY A 18 35.49 10.85 -37.22
C GLY A 18 36.69 10.40 -38.06
N SER A 19 36.62 9.23 -38.72
CA SER A 19 37.75 8.79 -39.56
C SER A 19 37.42 8.95 -41.03
N MET A 20 37.46 10.18 -41.54
CA MET A 20 37.78 10.35 -42.97
C MET A 20 39.25 10.00 -43.17
N PRO A 21 39.59 9.16 -44.17
CA PRO A 21 40.98 8.96 -44.51
C PRO A 21 41.52 10.28 -45.01
N VAL A 22 42.35 10.94 -44.22
CA VAL A 22 43.17 12.06 -44.67
C VAL A 22 44.21 11.46 -45.62
N LEU A 23 43.96 11.50 -46.91
CA LEU A 23 45.01 11.34 -47.87
C LEU A 23 46.00 12.51 -47.66
N ALA A 24 47.20 12.18 -47.20
CA ALA A 24 48.25 13.14 -46.87
C ALA A 24 48.61 13.95 -48.11
N ALA A 25 47.95 15.09 -48.28
CA ALA A 25 48.40 16.16 -49.15
C ALA A 25 49.40 16.99 -48.32
N ASN A 26 50.40 17.58 -48.99
CA ASN A 26 51.43 18.38 -48.33
C ASN A 26 50.81 19.43 -47.40
N ALA A 27 51.09 19.35 -46.11
CA ALA A 27 50.55 20.24 -45.07
C ALA A 27 50.78 21.72 -45.47
N GLY A 28 49.70 22.55 -45.44
CA GLY A 28 49.74 23.94 -45.85
C GLY A 28 49.47 24.21 -47.34
N SER A 29 49.16 23.18 -48.14
CA SER A 29 48.70 23.36 -49.55
C SER A 29 47.21 23.78 -49.59
N ARG A 30 46.74 24.21 -50.78
CA ARG A 30 45.31 24.51 -50.99
C ARG A 30 44.37 23.32 -50.80
N GLN A 31 44.95 22.10 -50.83
CA GLN A 31 44.22 20.84 -50.65
C GLN A 31 44.31 20.30 -49.21
N ASP A 32 45.20 20.84 -48.39
CA ASP A 32 45.38 20.51 -46.98
C ASP A 32 45.67 21.82 -46.19
N PRO A 33 44.65 22.67 -45.99
CA PRO A 33 44.82 23.92 -45.28
C PRO A 33 45.12 23.61 -43.80
N LEU A 34 46.15 24.25 -43.25
CA LEU A 34 46.44 24.19 -41.82
C LEU A 34 45.21 24.67 -41.02
N LEU A 35 44.60 23.78 -40.26
CA LEU A 35 43.49 24.14 -39.37
C LEU A 35 44.02 25.14 -38.34
N SER A 36 43.46 26.34 -38.32
CA SER A 36 43.79 27.31 -37.29
C SER A 36 43.31 26.82 -35.92
N ARG A 37 44.04 27.18 -34.88
CA ARG A 37 43.66 26.86 -33.51
C ARG A 37 42.26 27.39 -33.20
N SER A 38 41.89 28.54 -33.72
CA SER A 38 40.55 29.13 -33.58
C SER A 38 39.49 28.29 -34.22
N TYR A 39 39.73 27.73 -35.43
CA TYR A 39 38.78 26.86 -36.11
C TYR A 39 38.52 25.57 -35.31
N VAL A 40 39.59 24.92 -34.81
CA VAL A 40 39.47 23.72 -34.01
C VAL A 40 38.74 24.00 -32.70
N GLN A 41 39.00 25.15 -32.05
CA GLN A 41 38.29 25.57 -30.84
C GLN A 41 36.80 25.81 -31.11
N THR A 42 36.43 26.55 -32.17
CA THR A 42 35.04 26.77 -32.53
C THR A 42 34.33 25.46 -32.86
N TRP A 43 34.95 24.61 -33.68
CA TRP A 43 34.37 23.31 -34.03
C TRP A 43 34.17 22.41 -32.80
N SER A 44 35.15 22.35 -31.91
CA SER A 44 35.00 21.55 -30.68
C SER A 44 33.93 22.10 -29.74
N SER A 45 33.80 23.42 -29.63
CA SER A 45 32.76 24.06 -28.85
C SER A 45 31.35 23.78 -29.40
N ASP A 46 31.19 23.89 -30.75
CA ASP A 46 29.94 23.56 -31.44
C ASP A 46 29.58 22.07 -31.28
N LEU A 47 30.56 21.18 -31.39
CA LEU A 47 30.35 19.75 -31.17
C LEU A 47 29.92 19.45 -29.74
N LEU A 48 30.58 20.04 -28.76
CA LEU A 48 30.22 19.89 -27.35
C LEU A 48 28.81 20.40 -27.07
N ALA A 49 28.45 21.58 -27.57
CA ALA A 49 27.10 22.14 -27.42
C ALA A 49 26.03 21.24 -28.06
N ARG A 50 26.28 20.66 -29.23
CA ARG A 50 25.36 19.71 -29.88
C ARG A 50 25.23 18.40 -29.13
N VAL A 51 26.32 17.87 -28.58
CA VAL A 51 26.32 16.65 -27.73
C VAL A 51 25.57 16.92 -26.45
N GLU A 52 25.80 18.06 -25.82
CA GLU A 52 25.09 18.45 -24.59
C GLU A 52 23.59 18.62 -24.82
N GLU A 53 23.17 19.29 -25.90
CA GLU A 53 21.76 19.47 -26.26
C GLU A 53 21.09 18.14 -26.60
N THR A 54 21.77 17.26 -27.34
CA THR A 54 21.27 15.93 -27.67
C THR A 54 21.11 15.08 -26.39
N ALA A 55 22.09 15.12 -25.50
CA ALA A 55 22.03 14.42 -24.22
C ALA A 55 20.92 14.97 -23.35
N ARG A 56 20.75 16.28 -23.25
CA ARG A 56 19.69 16.95 -22.50
C ARG A 56 18.30 16.54 -23.02
N THR A 57 18.11 16.57 -24.33
CA THR A 57 16.85 16.19 -24.98
C THR A 57 16.51 14.71 -24.73
N ALA A 58 17.51 13.82 -24.83
CA ALA A 58 17.34 12.40 -24.56
C ALA A 58 16.99 12.11 -23.09
N VAL A 59 17.66 12.80 -22.16
CA VAL A 59 17.39 12.70 -20.73
C VAL A 59 15.98 13.22 -20.40
N GLN A 60 15.60 14.38 -20.97
CA GLN A 60 14.28 14.95 -20.78
C GLN A 60 13.18 14.02 -21.30
N ALA A 61 13.32 13.47 -22.50
CA ALA A 61 12.37 12.52 -23.08
C ALA A 61 12.26 11.23 -22.25
N ALA A 62 13.38 10.75 -21.69
CA ALA A 62 13.37 9.59 -20.80
C ALA A 62 12.68 9.90 -19.46
N LEU A 63 12.90 11.10 -18.91
CA LEU A 63 12.24 11.58 -17.71
C LEU A 63 10.74 11.75 -17.92
N ASP A 64 10.32 12.38 -19.01
CA ASP A 64 8.90 12.58 -19.34
C ASP A 64 8.17 11.24 -19.51
N LYS A 65 8.83 10.28 -20.18
CA LYS A 65 8.29 8.93 -20.31
C LYS A 65 8.19 8.20 -18.94
N ALA A 66 9.19 8.36 -18.08
CA ALA A 66 9.16 7.81 -16.73
C ALA A 66 8.06 8.45 -15.88
N LEU A 67 7.87 9.78 -15.99
CA LEU A 67 6.80 10.50 -15.32
C LEU A 67 5.42 10.05 -15.82
N GLN A 68 5.21 9.91 -17.13
CA GLN A 68 3.95 9.40 -17.69
C GLN A 68 3.64 7.97 -17.21
N THR A 69 4.66 7.12 -17.12
CA THR A 69 4.50 5.75 -16.60
C THR A 69 4.18 5.78 -15.12
N TYR A 70 4.78 6.69 -14.36
CA TYR A 70 4.52 6.92 -12.94
C TYR A 70 3.10 7.45 -12.72
N ASP A 71 2.67 8.47 -13.45
CA ASP A 71 1.30 9.03 -13.36
C ASP A 71 0.24 8.00 -13.73
N ALA A 72 0.49 7.15 -14.73
CA ALA A 72 -0.41 6.04 -15.06
C ALA A 72 -0.49 4.99 -13.93
N SER A 73 0.60 4.79 -13.16
CA SER A 73 0.60 3.91 -12.00
C SER A 73 -0.08 4.51 -10.77
N LEU A 74 -0.14 5.87 -10.68
CA LEU A 74 -0.82 6.59 -9.60
C LEU A 74 -2.35 6.56 -9.71
N SER A 75 -2.89 6.26 -10.89
CA SER A 75 -4.34 6.14 -11.12
C SER A 75 -4.95 4.85 -10.54
N THR A 76 -4.12 3.91 -10.12
CA THR A 76 -4.54 2.72 -9.36
C THR A 76 -4.34 2.97 -7.87
N ASP A 77 -5.11 2.29 -7.00
CA ASP A 77 -5.08 2.42 -5.52
C ASP A 77 -3.68 2.36 -4.87
N ALA A 78 -2.66 1.96 -5.61
CA ALA A 78 -1.25 1.95 -5.21
C ALA A 78 -0.62 3.35 -5.01
N GLY A 79 -1.28 4.42 -5.44
CA GLY A 79 -0.74 5.79 -5.41
C GLY A 79 -1.09 6.62 -4.17
N LYS A 80 -1.89 6.10 -3.26
CA LYS A 80 -2.25 6.85 -2.03
C LYS A 80 -1.06 6.87 -1.08
N SER A 81 -0.55 8.06 -0.80
CA SER A 81 0.48 8.24 0.24
C SER A 81 -0.07 7.83 1.61
N ARG A 82 0.68 7.02 2.35
CA ARG A 82 0.31 6.54 3.68
C ARG A 82 1.41 6.86 4.67
N ILE A 83 1.02 7.24 5.88
CA ILE A 83 1.96 7.39 6.99
C ILE A 83 2.00 6.07 7.75
N CYS A 84 3.19 5.48 7.83
CA CYS A 84 3.43 4.24 8.55
C CYS A 84 4.30 4.52 9.77
N THR A 85 3.86 4.11 10.95
CA THR A 85 4.67 4.13 12.16
C THR A 85 5.44 2.83 12.29
N LEU A 86 6.75 2.92 12.36
CA LEU A 86 7.66 1.79 12.42
C LEU A 86 8.29 1.65 13.81
N PHE A 87 8.58 0.41 14.20
CA PHE A 87 9.29 0.08 15.42
C PHE A 87 10.73 -0.29 15.10
N ALA A 88 11.62 -0.16 16.07
CA ALA A 88 13.00 -0.62 15.92
C ALA A 88 13.05 -2.08 15.45
N GLY A 89 13.84 -2.34 14.42
CA GLY A 89 13.97 -3.64 13.77
C GLY A 89 12.89 -3.94 12.71
N ASN A 90 11.90 -3.06 12.46
CA ASN A 90 11.04 -3.21 11.30
C ASN A 90 11.81 -2.99 10.02
N THR A 91 11.50 -3.78 8.99
CA THR A 91 12.11 -3.70 7.68
C THR A 91 11.08 -3.45 6.60
N VAL A 92 11.47 -2.67 5.58
CA VAL A 92 10.67 -2.38 4.40
C VAL A 92 11.47 -2.75 3.18
N GLU A 93 10.97 -3.68 2.38
CA GLU A 93 11.55 -3.97 1.08
C GLU A 93 11.06 -2.96 0.05
N LEU A 94 12.00 -2.36 -0.68
CA LEU A 94 11.71 -1.41 -1.74
C LEU A 94 11.67 -2.09 -3.10
N LYS A 95 10.68 -1.72 -3.88
CA LYS A 95 10.52 -2.12 -5.29
C LYS A 95 10.72 -0.92 -6.20
N THR A 96 11.02 -1.18 -7.44
CA THR A 96 11.10 -0.15 -8.48
C THR A 96 9.84 0.72 -8.51
N GLY A 97 10.03 2.03 -8.40
CA GLY A 97 8.96 3.02 -8.37
C GLY A 97 8.47 3.40 -6.97
N ASP A 98 8.87 2.67 -5.92
CA ASP A 98 8.52 3.05 -4.56
C ASP A 98 9.12 4.41 -4.19
N CYS A 99 8.29 5.24 -3.57
CA CYS A 99 8.67 6.56 -3.13
C CYS A 99 8.31 6.73 -1.66
N PHE A 100 9.23 7.26 -0.86
CA PHE A 100 8.97 7.47 0.55
C PHE A 100 9.70 8.70 1.10
N THR A 101 9.24 9.19 2.24
CA THR A 101 9.85 10.26 3.01
C THR A 101 9.97 9.82 4.47
N VAL A 102 11.13 9.96 5.07
CA VAL A 102 11.31 9.80 6.53
C VAL A 102 10.80 11.07 7.19
N LEU A 103 9.65 11.00 7.86
CA LEU A 103 9.04 12.17 8.52
C LEU A 103 9.66 12.44 9.90
N SER A 104 9.97 11.39 10.65
CA SER A 104 10.62 11.48 11.97
C SER A 104 11.25 10.14 12.34
N GLY A 105 12.16 10.16 13.31
CA GLY A 105 12.88 8.98 13.79
C GLY A 105 14.08 8.61 12.90
N ASP A 106 14.68 7.46 13.16
CA ASP A 106 15.88 7.00 12.50
C ASP A 106 15.62 5.71 11.71
N ALA A 107 16.09 5.70 10.47
CA ALA A 107 16.07 4.55 9.60
C ALA A 107 17.39 4.47 8.81
N ALA A 108 17.78 3.25 8.46
CA ALA A 108 18.91 2.99 7.57
C ALA A 108 18.43 2.17 6.37
N VAL A 109 19.10 2.34 5.24
CA VAL A 109 18.85 1.54 4.04
C VAL A 109 20.04 0.65 3.71
N SER A 110 19.75 -0.57 3.27
CA SER A 110 20.71 -1.47 2.65
C SER A 110 20.33 -1.63 1.18
N VAL A 111 21.20 -1.22 0.26
CA VAL A 111 21.00 -1.32 -1.19
C VAL A 111 21.87 -2.46 -1.71
N ALA A 112 21.23 -3.58 -2.09
CA ALA A 112 21.91 -4.76 -2.63
C ALA A 112 22.16 -4.63 -4.14
N SER A 113 21.23 -4.01 -4.88
CA SER A 113 21.38 -3.74 -6.32
C SER A 113 20.49 -2.59 -6.76
N GLY A 114 20.74 -2.05 -7.96
CA GLY A 114 20.00 -0.91 -8.52
C GLY A 114 20.39 0.41 -7.88
N ALA A 115 19.47 1.38 -7.88
CA ALA A 115 19.71 2.71 -7.35
C ALA A 115 18.53 3.19 -6.51
N LEU A 116 18.83 3.75 -5.34
CA LEU A 116 17.94 4.58 -4.55
C LEU A 116 18.42 6.03 -4.69
N VAL A 117 17.53 6.94 -5.00
CA VAL A 117 17.84 8.36 -5.18
C VAL A 117 17.18 9.18 -4.09
N ASP A 118 17.96 9.98 -3.42
CA ASP A 118 17.48 11.07 -2.59
C ASP A 118 17.14 12.25 -3.51
N VAL A 119 15.83 12.47 -3.69
CA VAL A 119 15.33 13.52 -4.59
C VAL A 119 15.53 14.91 -4.00
N THR A 120 15.59 14.99 -2.66
CA THR A 120 15.78 16.26 -1.95
C THR A 120 17.17 16.83 -2.21
N ASP A 121 18.21 15.98 -2.17
CA ASP A 121 19.61 16.37 -2.39
C ASP A 121 20.07 16.11 -3.84
N GLY A 122 19.25 15.43 -4.66
CA GLY A 122 19.60 15.09 -6.04
C GLY A 122 20.76 14.09 -6.15
N ARG A 123 20.92 13.18 -5.19
CA ARG A 123 22.04 12.22 -5.13
C ARG A 123 21.58 10.77 -5.02
N GLN A 124 22.40 9.87 -5.52
CA GLN A 124 22.21 8.45 -5.28
C GLN A 124 22.61 8.10 -3.83
N VAL A 125 21.76 7.30 -3.19
CA VAL A 125 21.97 6.83 -1.82
C VAL A 125 22.65 5.48 -1.86
N ALA A 126 23.77 5.40 -1.15
CA ALA A 126 24.42 4.14 -0.81
C ALA A 126 23.77 3.53 0.46
N THR A 127 24.18 2.32 0.82
CA THR A 127 23.82 1.72 2.12
C THR A 127 24.24 2.65 3.26
N GLY A 128 23.33 2.94 4.18
CA GLY A 128 23.58 3.82 5.32
C GLY A 128 22.34 4.47 5.91
N ALA A 129 22.52 5.46 6.76
CA ALA A 129 21.43 6.19 7.41
C ALA A 129 20.64 7.06 6.41
N LEU A 130 19.33 7.07 6.55
CA LEU A 130 18.42 7.95 5.83
C LEU A 130 18.22 9.26 6.61
N GLN A 131 18.04 10.35 5.89
CA GLN A 131 17.83 11.67 6.49
C GLN A 131 16.35 11.96 6.68
N THR A 132 16.01 12.55 7.81
CA THR A 132 14.65 13.00 8.11
C THR A 132 14.26 14.18 7.20
N ALA A 133 12.99 14.22 6.80
CA ALA A 133 12.40 15.17 5.84
C ALA A 133 12.92 15.06 4.41
N HIS A 134 13.74 14.06 4.10
CA HIS A 134 14.19 13.79 2.73
C HIS A 134 13.25 12.80 2.03
N ARG A 135 13.08 13.02 0.73
CA ARG A 135 12.28 12.16 -0.16
C ARG A 135 13.18 11.26 -0.98
N TYR A 136 12.83 9.98 -1.01
CA TYR A 136 13.59 8.94 -1.69
C TYR A 136 12.75 8.25 -2.76
N ILE A 137 13.38 7.89 -3.89
CA ILE A 137 12.76 7.10 -4.96
C ILE A 137 13.63 5.89 -5.29
N ALA A 138 12.99 4.74 -5.31
CA ALA A 138 13.57 3.47 -5.73
C ALA A 138 13.55 3.38 -7.27
N CYS A 139 14.73 3.44 -7.88
CA CYS A 139 14.89 3.42 -9.33
C CYS A 139 14.83 2.00 -9.90
N GLU A 140 15.00 1.88 -11.21
CA GLU A 140 14.91 0.61 -11.93
C GLU A 140 15.89 -0.45 -11.38
N ASN A 141 15.41 -1.67 -11.24
CA ASN A 141 16.14 -2.84 -10.72
C ASN A 141 16.67 -2.70 -9.29
N VAL A 142 16.06 -1.85 -8.48
CA VAL A 142 16.45 -1.72 -7.08
C VAL A 142 16.09 -2.98 -6.29
N GLN A 143 17.03 -3.43 -5.48
CA GLN A 143 16.82 -4.34 -4.36
C GLN A 143 17.39 -3.65 -3.13
N ALA A 144 16.52 -3.08 -2.33
CA ALA A 144 16.92 -2.34 -1.15
C ALA A 144 15.93 -2.61 -0.01
N THR A 145 16.45 -2.57 1.21
CA THR A 145 15.66 -2.78 2.43
C THR A 145 15.92 -1.62 3.38
N ILE A 146 14.86 -0.95 3.80
CA ILE A 146 14.91 0.03 4.89
C ILE A 146 14.81 -0.75 6.20
N THR A 147 15.63 -0.42 7.17
CA THR A 147 15.55 -0.93 8.54
C THR A 147 15.37 0.25 9.48
N CYS A 148 14.34 0.22 10.29
CA CYS A 148 14.14 1.23 11.33
C CYS A 148 15.00 0.92 12.53
N THR A 149 15.78 1.91 12.97
CA THR A 149 16.72 1.77 14.08
C THR A 149 16.13 2.30 15.39
N GLN A 150 15.11 3.17 15.30
CA GLN A 150 14.44 3.76 16.45
C GLN A 150 12.93 3.48 16.42
N ALA A 151 12.35 3.22 17.59
CA ALA A 151 10.89 3.09 17.73
C ALA A 151 10.19 4.42 17.47
N GLY A 152 9.03 4.37 16.79
CA GLY A 152 8.26 5.58 16.44
C GLY A 152 8.74 6.29 15.17
N THR A 153 9.60 5.66 14.37
CA THR A 153 9.97 6.18 13.04
C THR A 153 8.73 6.27 12.15
N LEU A 154 8.47 7.45 11.58
CA LEU A 154 7.36 7.69 10.68
C LEU A 154 7.85 7.73 9.23
N LEU A 155 7.29 6.88 8.39
CA LEU A 155 7.49 6.92 6.95
C LEU A 155 6.19 7.35 6.25
N LEU A 156 6.28 8.36 5.38
CA LEU A 156 5.26 8.65 4.38
C LEU A 156 5.64 7.90 3.11
N SER A 157 4.84 6.93 2.72
CA SER A 157 5.14 6.06 1.59
C SER A 157 4.06 6.14 0.52
N ALA A 158 4.48 6.22 -0.75
CA ALA A 158 3.63 5.98 -1.90
C ALA A 158 4.16 4.73 -2.61
N GLY A 159 3.43 3.61 -2.48
CA GLY A 159 3.76 2.32 -3.11
C GLY A 159 4.43 1.28 -2.21
N ALA A 160 5.28 1.65 -1.26
CA ALA A 160 5.88 0.68 -0.35
C ALA A 160 4.96 0.38 0.84
N TYR A 161 4.70 -0.90 1.09
CA TYR A 161 3.96 -1.35 2.26
C TYR A 161 4.94 -1.82 3.34
N VAL A 162 4.78 -1.25 4.52
CA VAL A 162 5.50 -1.71 5.71
C VAL A 162 4.60 -2.65 6.48
N THR A 163 5.04 -3.87 6.66
CA THR A 163 4.35 -4.81 7.52
C THR A 163 5.03 -4.84 8.88
N ARG A 164 4.28 -4.51 9.94
CA ARG A 164 4.77 -4.65 11.31
C ARG A 164 4.76 -6.09 11.81
N TYR A 165 4.14 -6.99 11.03
CA TYR A 165 3.96 -8.40 11.39
C TYR A 165 4.77 -9.29 10.45
N VAL A 166 5.51 -10.25 11.02
CA VAL A 166 6.39 -11.15 10.27
C VAL A 166 5.62 -12.16 9.42
N ASP A 167 4.36 -12.40 9.75
CA ASP A 167 3.44 -13.31 9.06
C ASP A 167 2.47 -12.60 8.09
N VAL A 168 2.72 -11.30 7.81
CA VAL A 168 1.96 -10.51 6.84
C VAL A 168 2.93 -10.07 5.74
N PRO A 169 3.04 -10.83 4.63
CA PRO A 169 3.88 -10.41 3.52
C PRO A 169 3.44 -9.07 2.93
N ALA A 170 4.37 -8.20 2.61
CA ALA A 170 4.08 -6.89 2.01
C ALA A 170 3.29 -6.99 0.69
N THR A 171 3.43 -8.13 -0.02
CA THR A 171 2.71 -8.42 -1.26
C THR A 171 1.33 -9.04 -1.06
N ALA A 172 0.97 -9.38 0.18
CA ALA A 172 -0.35 -9.94 0.46
C ALA A 172 -1.45 -8.88 0.21
N TRP A 173 -2.54 -9.29 -0.43
CA TRP A 173 -3.66 -8.41 -0.73
C TRP A 173 -4.25 -7.71 0.52
N TYR A 174 -4.13 -8.37 1.68
CA TYR A 174 -4.64 -7.86 2.95
C TYR A 174 -3.63 -6.99 3.72
N ALA A 175 -2.37 -6.91 3.29
CA ALA A 175 -1.33 -6.20 4.04
C ALA A 175 -1.69 -4.74 4.37
N PRO A 176 -2.20 -3.91 3.42
CA PRO A 176 -2.58 -2.53 3.71
C PRO A 176 -3.73 -2.43 4.70
N TYR A 177 -4.67 -3.37 4.66
CA TYR A 177 -5.83 -3.40 5.56
C TYR A 177 -5.43 -3.81 6.99
N VAL A 178 -4.52 -4.78 7.12
CA VAL A 178 -3.96 -5.17 8.42
C VAL A 178 -3.19 -4.02 9.05
N GLU A 179 -2.39 -3.30 8.26
CA GLU A 179 -1.66 -2.12 8.75
C GLU A 179 -2.63 -1.01 9.19
N TYR A 180 -3.62 -0.70 8.36
CA TYR A 180 -4.65 0.29 8.71
C TYR A 180 -5.40 -0.08 9.99
N ALA A 181 -5.88 -1.31 10.09
CA ALA A 181 -6.61 -1.79 11.28
C ALA A 181 -5.75 -1.70 12.55
N THR A 182 -4.45 -1.97 12.43
CA THR A 182 -3.53 -1.90 13.56
C THR A 182 -3.20 -0.46 13.98
N VAL A 183 -2.88 0.42 13.02
CA VAL A 183 -2.61 1.84 13.27
C VAL A 183 -3.80 2.53 13.94
N ASN A 184 -5.00 2.20 13.47
CA ASN A 184 -6.24 2.75 14.01
C ASN A 184 -6.76 2.00 15.25
N LYS A 185 -5.98 1.09 15.83
CA LYS A 185 -6.30 0.33 17.05
C LYS A 185 -7.59 -0.52 16.95
N LEU A 186 -8.02 -0.85 15.74
CA LEU A 186 -9.17 -1.72 15.50
C LEU A 186 -8.81 -3.19 15.78
N MET A 187 -7.62 -3.60 15.35
CA MET A 187 -7.10 -4.95 15.57
C MET A 187 -5.64 -4.90 16.00
N SER A 188 -5.23 -5.84 16.81
CA SER A 188 -3.85 -6.00 17.27
C SER A 188 -3.28 -7.35 16.84
N GLY A 189 -1.95 -7.50 16.89
CA GLY A 189 -1.28 -8.79 16.76
C GLY A 189 -1.56 -9.72 17.94
N ILE A 190 -1.20 -10.99 17.73
CA ILE A 190 -1.35 -12.06 18.76
C ILE A 190 -0.09 -12.28 19.60
N GLY A 191 0.91 -11.40 19.47
CA GLY A 191 2.23 -11.54 20.07
C GLY A 191 3.29 -11.96 19.06
N ASN A 192 4.57 -11.94 19.48
CA ASN A 192 5.73 -12.33 18.67
C ASN A 192 5.80 -11.68 17.28
N ARG A 193 5.27 -10.45 17.16
CA ARG A 193 5.15 -9.74 15.87
C ARG A 193 4.32 -10.51 14.82
N CYS A 194 3.34 -11.32 15.26
CA CYS A 194 2.43 -12.02 14.38
C CYS A 194 1.03 -11.42 14.44
N PHE A 195 0.36 -11.35 13.29
CA PHE A 195 -1.04 -10.96 13.14
C PHE A 195 -1.98 -12.16 13.05
N SER A 196 -1.49 -13.30 12.56
CA SER A 196 -2.24 -14.51 12.24
C SER A 196 -3.37 -14.26 11.24
N PRO A 197 -3.05 -13.84 10.00
CA PRO A 197 -4.05 -13.40 9.01
C PRO A 197 -5.07 -14.49 8.66
N ASP A 198 -4.67 -15.76 8.63
CA ASP A 198 -5.51 -16.89 8.24
C ASP A 198 -6.32 -17.49 9.39
N THR A 199 -6.10 -17.03 10.62
CA THR A 199 -6.87 -17.51 11.76
C THR A 199 -8.32 -17.10 11.64
N VAL A 200 -9.22 -18.07 11.81
CA VAL A 200 -10.67 -17.85 11.81
C VAL A 200 -11.08 -16.97 12.99
N LEU A 201 -11.87 -15.96 12.72
CA LEU A 201 -12.40 -15.06 13.72
C LEU A 201 -13.58 -15.69 14.46
N THR A 202 -13.62 -15.51 15.77
CA THR A 202 -14.82 -15.87 16.53
C THR A 202 -15.83 -14.71 16.53
N ARG A 203 -17.09 -15.02 16.85
CA ARG A 203 -18.16 -14.02 16.96
C ARG A 203 -17.84 -12.96 18.03
N GLY A 204 -17.29 -13.38 19.16
CA GLY A 204 -16.85 -12.47 20.22
C GLY A 204 -15.74 -11.53 19.75
N MET A 205 -14.73 -12.05 19.04
CA MET A 205 -13.66 -11.23 18.45
C MET A 205 -14.23 -10.18 17.48
N PHE A 206 -15.16 -10.58 16.61
CA PHE A 206 -15.72 -9.69 15.61
C PHE A 206 -16.48 -8.51 16.25
N VAL A 207 -17.33 -8.81 17.22
CA VAL A 207 -18.12 -7.77 17.92
C VAL A 207 -17.23 -6.86 18.77
N THR A 208 -16.13 -7.37 19.33
CA THR A 208 -15.14 -6.54 20.03
C THR A 208 -14.50 -5.53 19.09
N VAL A 209 -14.06 -5.94 17.90
CA VAL A 209 -13.50 -5.00 16.92
C VAL A 209 -14.53 -3.94 16.49
N LEU A 210 -15.79 -4.34 16.36
CA LEU A 210 -16.88 -3.42 16.02
C LEU A 210 -17.13 -2.40 17.13
N GLY A 211 -17.11 -2.82 18.40
CA GLY A 211 -17.24 -1.91 19.53
C GLY A 211 -16.03 -0.99 19.72
N GLN A 212 -14.82 -1.46 19.37
CA GLN A 212 -13.63 -0.61 19.30
C GLN A 212 -13.75 0.44 18.18
N LEU A 213 -14.32 0.07 17.02
CA LEU A 213 -14.65 1.02 15.96
C LEU A 213 -15.67 2.07 16.42
N ALA A 214 -16.66 1.65 17.18
CA ALA A 214 -17.68 2.52 17.77
C ALA A 214 -17.17 3.34 18.96
N GLN A 215 -15.95 3.06 19.46
CA GLN A 215 -15.33 3.72 20.61
C GLN A 215 -16.20 3.69 21.88
N ILE A 216 -16.83 2.54 22.15
CA ILE A 216 -17.70 2.39 23.32
C ILE A 216 -16.92 2.55 24.63
N ASP A 217 -17.61 3.04 25.66
CA ASP A 217 -17.12 2.97 27.04
C ASP A 217 -17.48 1.59 27.59
N GLU A 218 -16.47 0.74 27.81
CA GLU A 218 -16.65 -0.63 28.30
C GLU A 218 -17.30 -0.67 29.68
N ASP A 219 -17.01 0.31 30.53
CA ASP A 219 -17.55 0.40 31.90
C ASP A 219 -19.07 0.67 31.91
N ALA A 220 -19.62 1.17 30.81
CA ALA A 220 -21.07 1.39 30.65
C ALA A 220 -21.84 0.07 30.48
N TYR A 221 -21.18 -1.07 30.22
CA TYR A 221 -21.81 -2.36 29.90
C TYR A 221 -21.34 -3.48 30.85
N PRO A 222 -21.60 -3.38 32.18
CA PRO A 222 -21.08 -4.32 33.16
C PRO A 222 -21.82 -5.67 33.21
N GLY A 223 -22.96 -5.79 32.52
CA GLY A 223 -23.82 -6.97 32.53
C GLY A 223 -23.66 -7.86 31.28
N THR A 224 -24.60 -8.78 31.14
CA THR A 224 -24.75 -9.60 29.94
C THR A 224 -26.20 -9.98 29.69
N SER A 225 -26.65 -9.88 28.44
CA SER A 225 -27.98 -10.31 27.97
C SER A 225 -28.00 -11.80 27.55
N PHE A 226 -26.84 -12.47 27.55
CA PHE A 226 -26.71 -13.84 27.08
C PHE A 226 -26.21 -14.78 28.18
N ASN A 227 -26.77 -15.99 28.23
CA ASN A 227 -26.48 -16.97 29.28
C ASN A 227 -25.13 -17.72 29.07
N ASP A 228 -24.50 -17.57 27.93
CA ASP A 228 -23.20 -18.15 27.56
C ASP A 228 -22.08 -17.10 27.42
N VAL A 229 -22.35 -15.87 27.84
CA VAL A 229 -21.35 -14.79 27.94
C VAL A 229 -21.04 -14.55 29.40
N GLU A 230 -19.86 -14.96 29.83
CA GLU A 230 -19.40 -14.80 31.20
C GLU A 230 -18.98 -13.35 31.47
N ILE A 231 -19.49 -12.74 32.54
CA ILE A 231 -19.08 -11.39 32.97
C ILE A 231 -17.59 -11.39 33.30
N GLY A 232 -16.89 -10.32 32.87
CA GLY A 232 -15.44 -10.17 33.06
C GLY A 232 -14.60 -10.78 31.95
N ARG A 233 -15.21 -11.42 30.95
CA ARG A 233 -14.50 -11.77 29.73
C ARG A 233 -14.25 -10.50 28.89
N TRP A 234 -13.11 -10.43 28.24
CA TRP A 234 -12.68 -9.29 27.44
C TRP A 234 -13.68 -8.88 26.34
N TYR A 235 -14.51 -9.79 25.86
CA TYR A 235 -15.54 -9.52 24.84
C TYR A 235 -16.91 -9.17 25.46
N ALA A 236 -17.12 -9.39 26.78
CA ALA A 236 -18.44 -9.27 27.39
C ALA A 236 -19.07 -7.87 27.26
N PRO A 237 -18.36 -6.75 27.55
CA PRO A 237 -18.96 -5.42 27.41
C PRO A 237 -19.30 -5.09 25.97
N PHE A 238 -18.52 -5.55 25.00
CA PHE A 238 -18.79 -5.34 23.57
C PHE A 238 -20.02 -6.12 23.09
N VAL A 239 -20.19 -7.35 23.58
CA VAL A 239 -21.37 -8.17 23.25
C VAL A 239 -22.60 -7.57 23.86
N GLU A 240 -22.56 -7.10 25.11
CA GLU A 240 -23.69 -6.45 25.78
C GLU A 240 -24.07 -5.14 25.09
N TRP A 241 -23.09 -4.28 24.75
CA TRP A 241 -23.32 -3.09 23.96
C TRP A 241 -24.03 -3.41 22.64
N ALA A 242 -23.53 -4.41 21.91
CA ALA A 242 -24.10 -4.78 20.62
C ALA A 242 -25.53 -5.33 20.74
N ALA A 243 -25.85 -6.04 21.84
CA ALA A 243 -27.20 -6.52 22.14
C ALA A 243 -28.15 -5.35 22.44
N GLN A 244 -27.76 -4.43 23.31
CA GLN A 244 -28.58 -3.28 23.70
C GLN A 244 -28.89 -2.33 22.52
N HIS A 245 -27.95 -2.23 21.56
CA HIS A 245 -28.12 -1.40 20.35
C HIS A 245 -28.73 -2.16 19.15
N GLY A 246 -29.18 -3.41 19.36
CA GLY A 246 -29.83 -4.22 18.29
C GLY A 246 -28.85 -4.68 17.21
N VAL A 247 -27.54 -4.50 17.40
CA VAL A 247 -26.47 -4.92 16.46
C VAL A 247 -26.40 -6.45 16.40
N VAL A 248 -26.60 -7.12 17.53
CA VAL A 248 -26.69 -8.59 17.61
C VAL A 248 -27.96 -9.04 18.33
N SER A 249 -28.51 -10.19 17.94
CA SER A 249 -29.68 -10.78 18.55
C SER A 249 -29.44 -12.19 19.13
N GLY A 250 -28.18 -12.64 19.12
CA GLY A 250 -27.82 -14.01 19.50
C GLY A 250 -28.13 -15.05 18.45
N THR A 251 -27.97 -16.33 18.83
CA THR A 251 -28.20 -17.51 17.98
C THR A 251 -29.44 -18.30 18.37
N GLY A 252 -30.21 -17.79 19.33
CA GLY A 252 -31.39 -18.43 19.91
C GLY A 252 -31.14 -18.92 21.33
N ASN A 253 -32.21 -19.26 22.05
CA ASN A 253 -32.19 -19.78 23.42
C ASN A 253 -31.39 -18.94 24.43
N GLY A 254 -31.32 -17.61 24.22
CA GLY A 254 -30.54 -16.71 25.06
C GLY A 254 -29.02 -16.86 24.93
N ARG A 255 -28.54 -17.40 23.82
CA ARG A 255 -27.09 -17.61 23.57
C ARG A 255 -26.57 -16.65 22.52
N PHE A 256 -25.31 -16.26 22.70
CA PHE A 256 -24.54 -15.48 21.71
C PHE A 256 -23.50 -16.32 20.95
N GLU A 257 -22.97 -17.35 21.58
CA GLU A 257 -21.89 -18.23 21.08
C GLU A 257 -20.59 -17.47 20.77
N PRO A 258 -19.97 -16.81 21.78
CA PRO A 258 -18.83 -15.91 21.56
C PRO A 258 -17.60 -16.60 20.98
N ASN A 259 -17.42 -17.90 21.23
CA ASN A 259 -16.27 -18.69 20.79
C ASN A 259 -16.54 -19.42 19.44
N ALA A 260 -17.78 -19.39 18.92
CA ALA A 260 -18.08 -19.97 17.62
C ALA A 260 -17.43 -19.16 16.49
N PRO A 261 -16.94 -19.81 15.41
CA PRO A 261 -16.54 -19.12 14.21
C PRO A 261 -17.64 -18.23 13.66
N ILE A 262 -17.30 -17.02 13.20
CA ILE A 262 -18.26 -16.16 12.52
C ILE A 262 -18.31 -16.50 11.05
N THR A 263 -19.52 -16.66 10.47
CA THR A 263 -19.69 -16.81 9.03
C THR A 263 -19.72 -15.45 8.33
N ARG A 264 -19.44 -15.46 7.03
CA ARG A 264 -19.42 -14.22 6.24
C ARG A 264 -20.79 -13.54 6.15
N GLU A 265 -21.89 -14.31 6.06
CA GLU A 265 -23.24 -13.75 6.10
C GLU A 265 -23.61 -13.19 7.48
N GLN A 266 -23.14 -13.82 8.58
CA GLN A 266 -23.30 -13.27 9.94
C GLN A 266 -22.55 -11.96 10.09
N MET A 267 -21.31 -11.90 9.60
CA MET A 267 -20.50 -10.69 9.59
C MET A 267 -21.21 -9.55 8.84
N ALA A 268 -21.72 -9.82 7.64
CA ALA A 268 -22.46 -8.84 6.83
C ALA A 268 -23.71 -8.32 7.57
N SER A 269 -24.48 -9.21 8.17
CA SER A 269 -25.68 -8.84 8.94
C SER A 269 -25.36 -7.97 10.16
N ILE A 270 -24.30 -8.31 10.91
CA ILE A 270 -23.90 -7.53 12.10
C ILE A 270 -23.45 -6.13 11.67
N VAL A 271 -22.66 -6.01 10.60
CA VAL A 271 -22.22 -4.71 10.08
C VAL A 271 -23.41 -3.88 9.60
N ALA A 272 -24.36 -4.48 8.87
CA ALA A 272 -25.55 -3.76 8.41
C ALA A 272 -26.40 -3.21 9.57
N ARG A 273 -26.63 -4.01 10.61
CA ARG A 273 -27.33 -3.57 11.81
C ARG A 273 -26.58 -2.48 12.57
N TYR A 274 -25.26 -2.57 12.62
CA TYR A 274 -24.43 -1.50 13.20
C TYR A 274 -24.62 -0.19 12.43
N VAL A 275 -24.49 -0.20 11.09
CA VAL A 275 -24.71 0.99 10.25
C VAL A 275 -26.12 1.55 10.48
N GLN A 276 -27.14 0.69 10.53
CA GLN A 276 -28.51 1.09 10.81
C GLN A 276 -28.66 1.74 12.20
N SER A 277 -27.98 1.18 13.23
CA SER A 277 -28.06 1.72 14.61
C SER A 277 -27.39 3.10 14.75
N THR A 278 -26.42 3.42 13.90
CA THR A 278 -25.78 4.76 13.86
C THR A 278 -26.60 5.79 13.08
N GLY A 279 -27.59 5.37 12.31
CA GLY A 279 -28.33 6.22 11.37
C GLY A 279 -27.50 6.69 10.17
N ALA A 280 -26.29 6.17 9.98
CA ALA A 280 -25.42 6.54 8.86
C ALA A 280 -25.96 5.97 7.53
N THR A 281 -25.91 6.79 6.49
CA THR A 281 -26.16 6.35 5.11
C THR A 281 -24.82 6.22 4.39
N LEU A 282 -24.40 4.99 4.14
CA LEU A 282 -23.12 4.75 3.45
C LEU A 282 -23.24 5.03 1.95
N PRO A 283 -22.23 5.65 1.33
CA PRO A 283 -22.23 5.89 -0.11
C PRO A 283 -22.12 4.57 -0.88
N THR A 284 -22.90 4.44 -1.94
CA THR A 284 -22.83 3.31 -2.87
C THR A 284 -21.74 3.52 -3.91
N ILE A 285 -21.14 2.43 -4.39
CA ILE A 285 -20.19 2.47 -5.51
C ILE A 285 -20.91 2.41 -6.86
N ALA A 286 -20.29 2.94 -7.91
CA ALA A 286 -20.92 3.05 -9.23
C ALA A 286 -21.16 1.67 -9.90
N ASP A 287 -20.30 0.69 -9.64
CA ASP A 287 -20.36 -0.64 -10.26
C ASP A 287 -20.19 -1.74 -9.19
N PRO A 288 -21.27 -2.04 -8.42
CA PRO A 288 -21.21 -3.08 -7.41
C PRO A 288 -21.08 -4.47 -8.05
N VAL A 289 -20.23 -5.32 -7.45
CA VAL A 289 -20.09 -6.72 -7.88
C VAL A 289 -21.43 -7.47 -7.79
N VAL A 290 -21.60 -8.47 -8.66
CA VAL A 290 -22.74 -9.41 -8.59
C VAL A 290 -22.20 -10.75 -8.13
N PHE A 291 -22.60 -11.20 -6.93
CA PHE A 291 -22.16 -12.51 -6.44
C PHE A 291 -22.94 -13.63 -7.11
N LYS A 292 -22.22 -14.67 -7.54
CA LYS A 292 -22.79 -15.84 -8.24
C LYS A 292 -23.62 -16.74 -7.34
N ASP A 293 -23.44 -16.62 -6.03
CA ASP A 293 -24.06 -17.45 -4.98
C ASP A 293 -24.99 -16.65 -4.06
N MET A 294 -25.61 -15.58 -4.59
CA MET A 294 -26.61 -14.82 -3.84
C MET A 294 -27.81 -15.65 -3.40
N ASP A 295 -28.15 -16.69 -4.16
CA ASP A 295 -29.20 -17.65 -3.86
C ASP A 295 -28.88 -18.57 -2.67
N ALA A 296 -27.60 -18.71 -2.32
CA ALA A 296 -27.15 -19.47 -1.15
C ALA A 296 -27.13 -18.62 0.14
N VAL A 297 -27.37 -17.30 0.05
CA VAL A 297 -27.43 -16.41 1.21
C VAL A 297 -28.73 -16.65 1.97
N SER A 298 -28.64 -16.81 3.29
CA SER A 298 -29.80 -16.96 4.17
C SER A 298 -30.71 -15.71 4.07
N GLY A 299 -32.03 -15.91 4.05
CA GLY A 299 -33.00 -14.80 3.92
C GLY A 299 -32.83 -13.67 4.95
N TRP A 300 -32.42 -14.01 6.17
CA TRP A 300 -32.14 -13.03 7.24
C TRP A 300 -30.85 -12.21 7.01
N ALA A 301 -29.95 -12.66 6.13
CA ALA A 301 -28.67 -12.01 5.84
C ALA A 301 -28.68 -11.22 4.52
N LEU A 302 -29.70 -11.36 3.68
CA LEU A 302 -29.76 -10.75 2.35
C LEU A 302 -29.56 -9.23 2.38
N GLU A 303 -30.23 -8.53 3.28
CA GLU A 303 -30.07 -7.07 3.42
C GLU A 303 -28.64 -6.68 3.75
N GLY A 304 -28.02 -7.43 4.68
CA GLY A 304 -26.61 -7.18 5.07
C GLY A 304 -25.64 -7.44 3.93
N VAL A 305 -25.80 -8.54 3.21
CA VAL A 305 -24.93 -8.89 2.07
C VAL A 305 -25.10 -7.87 0.94
N GLU A 306 -26.34 -7.42 0.69
CA GLU A 306 -26.62 -6.39 -0.30
C GLU A 306 -25.97 -5.05 0.06
N LEU A 307 -26.07 -4.62 1.32
CA LEU A 307 -25.41 -3.41 1.80
C LEU A 307 -23.88 -3.51 1.58
N MET A 308 -23.26 -4.64 1.98
CA MET A 308 -21.81 -4.84 1.81
C MET A 308 -21.38 -4.76 0.35
N ARG A 309 -22.17 -5.34 -0.54
CA ARG A 309 -21.97 -5.34 -1.98
C ARG A 309 -22.10 -3.93 -2.57
N MET A 310 -23.19 -3.24 -2.25
CA MET A 310 -23.51 -1.91 -2.80
C MET A 310 -22.51 -0.84 -2.35
N THR A 311 -21.96 -0.98 -1.15
CA THR A 311 -20.98 -0.04 -0.59
C THR A 311 -19.52 -0.39 -0.93
N GLY A 312 -19.29 -1.57 -1.55
CA GLY A 312 -17.96 -2.06 -1.87
C GLY A 312 -17.14 -2.53 -0.66
N ILE A 313 -17.79 -2.71 0.51
CA ILE A 313 -17.11 -3.20 1.72
C ILE A 313 -16.67 -4.66 1.56
N ILE A 314 -17.45 -5.46 0.81
CA ILE A 314 -17.07 -6.81 0.41
C ILE A 314 -17.21 -6.95 -1.11
N SER A 315 -16.13 -7.40 -1.76
CA SER A 315 -16.05 -7.63 -3.21
C SER A 315 -16.15 -9.10 -3.64
N GLY A 316 -16.25 -10.03 -2.68
CA GLY A 316 -16.21 -11.47 -2.98
C GLY A 316 -14.80 -12.00 -3.23
N ASP A 317 -14.72 -13.22 -3.77
CA ASP A 317 -13.46 -13.84 -4.20
C ASP A 317 -13.18 -13.56 -5.69
N GLU A 318 -12.00 -13.96 -6.17
CA GLU A 318 -11.57 -13.79 -7.58
C GLU A 318 -12.50 -14.49 -8.59
N LYS A 319 -13.31 -15.44 -8.13
CA LYS A 319 -14.28 -16.18 -8.96
C LYS A 319 -15.67 -15.54 -8.92
N GLY A 320 -15.88 -14.50 -8.11
CA GLY A 320 -17.14 -13.78 -7.96
C GLY A 320 -18.11 -14.44 -6.99
N TYR A 321 -17.64 -15.21 -6.00
CA TYR A 321 -18.47 -15.79 -4.96
C TYR A 321 -18.37 -15.00 -3.65
N PHE A 322 -19.49 -14.89 -2.96
CA PHE A 322 -19.56 -14.34 -1.60
C PHE A 322 -19.22 -15.38 -0.54
N THR A 323 -19.59 -16.63 -0.75
CA THR A 323 -19.43 -17.77 0.16
C THR A 323 -20.06 -17.52 1.54
N PRO A 324 -21.41 -17.43 1.63
CA PRO A 324 -22.13 -16.95 2.83
C PRO A 324 -21.81 -17.74 4.10
N LEU A 325 -21.73 -19.06 4.03
CA LEU A 325 -21.44 -19.95 5.16
C LEU A 325 -19.93 -20.11 5.43
N GLY A 326 -19.08 -19.53 4.59
CA GLY A 326 -17.64 -19.53 4.80
C GLY A 326 -17.27 -18.79 6.09
N GLN A 327 -16.27 -19.29 6.81
CA GLN A 327 -15.76 -18.67 8.01
C GLN A 327 -14.87 -17.48 7.65
N ALA A 328 -15.02 -16.35 8.36
CA ALA A 328 -14.20 -15.17 8.14
C ALA A 328 -12.86 -15.29 8.84
N THR A 329 -11.77 -14.98 8.12
CA THR A 329 -10.43 -14.90 8.71
C THR A 329 -10.14 -13.52 9.29
N ARG A 330 -9.07 -13.41 10.09
CA ARG A 330 -8.62 -12.13 10.65
C ARG A 330 -8.22 -11.13 9.56
N ALA A 331 -7.61 -11.58 8.46
CA ALA A 331 -7.28 -10.73 7.31
C ALA A 331 -8.54 -10.18 6.63
N GLN A 332 -9.55 -11.03 6.42
CA GLN A 332 -10.82 -10.61 5.84
C GLN A 332 -11.56 -9.62 6.73
N ALA A 333 -11.55 -9.85 8.04
CA ALA A 333 -12.15 -8.91 9.00
C ALA A 333 -11.41 -7.56 9.00
N ALA A 334 -10.08 -7.55 8.98
CA ALA A 334 -9.30 -6.31 8.87
C ALA A 334 -9.71 -5.50 7.62
N THR A 335 -9.93 -6.18 6.50
CA THR A 335 -10.42 -5.54 5.27
C THR A 335 -11.80 -4.94 5.46
N VAL A 336 -12.76 -5.71 5.99
CA VAL A 336 -14.14 -5.24 6.21
C VAL A 336 -14.18 -4.04 7.14
N PHE A 337 -13.46 -4.07 8.27
CA PHE A 337 -13.45 -2.94 9.22
C PHE A 337 -12.76 -1.70 8.66
N THR A 338 -11.71 -1.87 7.86
CA THR A 338 -11.06 -0.76 7.15
C THR A 338 -12.01 -0.11 6.16
N GLN A 339 -12.64 -0.91 5.30
CA GLN A 339 -13.60 -0.43 4.30
C GLN A 339 -14.83 0.21 4.94
N LEU A 340 -15.36 -0.37 6.01
CA LEU A 340 -16.47 0.18 6.77
C LEU A 340 -16.12 1.56 7.34
N ARG A 341 -14.97 1.69 8.00
CA ARG A 341 -14.54 2.97 8.55
C ARG A 341 -14.34 4.03 7.48
N GLU A 342 -13.72 3.68 6.36
CA GLU A 342 -13.56 4.59 5.23
C GLU A 342 -14.91 5.00 4.61
N ALA A 343 -15.88 4.09 4.55
CA ALA A 343 -17.23 4.40 4.07
C ALA A 343 -17.97 5.36 5.01
N ILE A 344 -17.86 5.16 6.34
CA ILE A 344 -18.40 6.07 7.35
C ILE A 344 -17.80 7.47 7.21
N LEU A 345 -16.47 7.57 7.15
CA LEU A 345 -15.77 8.86 7.01
C LEU A 345 -16.17 9.61 5.73
N ARG A 346 -16.42 8.88 4.64
CA ARG A 346 -16.93 9.47 3.38
C ARG A 346 -18.38 9.94 3.47
N ALA A 347 -19.19 9.36 4.36
CA ALA A 347 -20.57 9.78 4.58
C ALA A 347 -20.68 11.05 5.42
N GLU A 348 -19.64 11.40 6.18
CA GLU A 348 -19.58 12.58 7.05
C GLU A 348 -19.03 13.84 6.32
N THR A 349 -18.45 13.67 5.12
CA THR A 349 -17.91 14.76 4.29
C THR A 349 -18.90 15.21 3.23
#